data_10ae7c362d44ac20fce1c811218624c1
#
_entry.id   10ae7c362d44ac20fce1c811218624c1
#
_cell.length_a   1.000
_cell.length_b   1.000
_cell.length_c   1.000
_cell.angle_alpha   90.00
_cell.angle_beta   90.00
_cell.angle_gamma   90.00
#
_symmetry.space_group_name_H-M   'P 1'
#
loop_
_entity.id
_entity.type
_entity.pdbx_description
1 polymer ?
#
loop_
_entity_poly.entity_id
_entity_poly.type
_entity_poly.pdbx_seq_one_letter_code
_entity_poly.pdbx_strand_id
1 'polypeptide(L)'
;MPIYNAPLADMKFILNDVFHAEQFFQANENLAHVDAATAEAILEEMAKFAQNVTLPINRSGDEEGATFSNGQVTTPAGFKEAFKQYADGGWIGLGAEEEWGGQGMPKMLTVLADEMLFATNPSFLLYPLLSVGAGMALNSYASQEQKETYLPKIYSGEWSGTMCLTEPHAGTDLGIIKTKAERNQDGTYNITGTKIFITGGDHDLAENIIHLVLAKTPDAPAGSRGISLFIVPKFLVNADGSVGERNAAAPGSIEHKMGIKASATCVMNFDGAKGYLVGKENEGLAAMFVMMNYERLSMGLQGLGASEFAYQNAAQYATDRIQGRSVSGVKSPNKVADSILVHGDVRRMLLNARANNEASRAFAVYVGQQLDITKFSTDAEVVKAANNRVSLLTPVAKAYLTDTAFNAVIDAQMVFGGHGYIREWGMEQCVRDLRISQIYEGTNGVQSQDLIGRKTIKCNGVFMNEYITEIRDFANDLDADLNFIKDATLDAATEIESVTQFILEAAAENSEFSNAAAVDYLHAVGLLSFSYMFARMAKAAKAKEGEFYQNKLSLALYFVQRILPELSLRITKVKAGSEVVMNFSEDYFTNQS
;
A
#
# COMPACT_ATOMS: atom_id res chain seq x y z
N MET A 1 -13.51 -19.17 -14.53
CA MET A 1 -13.31 -17.77 -14.10
C MET A 1 -12.37 -17.77 -12.88
N PRO A 2 -11.52 -16.78 -12.71
CA PRO A 2 -10.72 -16.65 -11.49
C PRO A 2 -11.58 -16.68 -10.24
N ILE A 3 -11.02 -17.24 -9.17
CA ILE A 3 -11.68 -17.38 -7.86
C ILE A 3 -10.93 -16.55 -6.81
N TYR A 4 -11.66 -16.13 -5.79
CA TYR A 4 -11.06 -15.56 -4.58
C TYR A 4 -11.86 -16.02 -3.36
N ASN A 5 -11.15 -16.51 -2.37
CA ASN A 5 -11.69 -16.82 -1.05
C ASN A 5 -10.87 -16.03 -0.04
N ALA A 6 -11.51 -15.11 0.68
CA ALA A 6 -10.81 -14.33 1.69
C ALA A 6 -10.10 -15.26 2.69
N PRO A 7 -8.82 -15.06 2.98
CA PRO A 7 -8.05 -15.92 3.89
C PRO A 7 -8.38 -15.63 5.36
N LEU A 8 -9.67 -15.71 5.72
CA LEU A 8 -10.20 -15.33 7.03
C LEU A 8 -9.53 -16.07 8.19
N ALA A 9 -9.21 -17.36 8.01
CA ALA A 9 -8.52 -18.12 9.05
C ALA A 9 -7.13 -17.54 9.37
N ASP A 10 -6.39 -17.10 8.34
CA ASP A 10 -5.09 -16.47 8.50
C ASP A 10 -5.21 -15.05 9.09
N MET A 11 -6.19 -14.27 8.62
CA MET A 11 -6.47 -12.93 9.15
C MET A 11 -6.83 -12.96 10.63
N LYS A 12 -7.71 -13.88 11.03
CA LYS A 12 -8.10 -14.10 12.44
C LYS A 12 -6.90 -14.57 13.28
N PHE A 13 -6.09 -15.50 12.77
CA PHE A 13 -4.86 -15.95 13.43
C PHE A 13 -3.90 -14.78 13.67
N ILE A 14 -3.67 -13.93 12.68
CA ILE A 14 -2.78 -12.77 12.82
C ILE A 14 -3.32 -11.79 13.85
N LEU A 15 -4.58 -11.39 13.76
CA LEU A 15 -5.17 -10.45 14.72
C LEU A 15 -5.18 -11.00 16.15
N ASN A 16 -5.73 -12.20 16.34
CA ASN A 16 -6.05 -12.70 17.68
C ASN A 16 -4.87 -13.41 18.34
N ASP A 17 -4.13 -14.24 17.58
CA ASP A 17 -3.08 -15.09 18.15
C ASP A 17 -1.68 -14.46 18.06
N VAL A 18 -1.39 -13.71 16.98
CA VAL A 18 -0.06 -13.11 16.79
C VAL A 18 0.04 -11.74 17.43
N PHE A 19 -0.97 -10.90 17.30
CA PHE A 19 -0.96 -9.50 17.79
C PHE A 19 -1.84 -9.25 18.99
N HIS A 20 -2.63 -10.23 19.44
CA HIS A 20 -3.54 -10.11 20.59
C HIS A 20 -4.40 -8.83 20.51
N ALA A 21 -5.00 -8.60 19.31
CA ALA A 21 -5.63 -7.34 18.96
C ALA A 21 -6.74 -6.93 19.95
N GLU A 22 -7.55 -7.88 20.44
CA GLU A 22 -8.60 -7.59 21.41
C GLU A 22 -8.02 -7.01 22.72
N GLN A 23 -6.92 -7.56 23.22
CA GLN A 23 -6.26 -7.03 24.43
C GLN A 23 -5.74 -5.61 24.20
N PHE A 24 -5.18 -5.35 23.00
CA PHE A 24 -4.73 -4.03 22.61
C PHE A 24 -5.92 -3.03 22.50
N PHE A 25 -7.04 -3.45 21.92
CA PHE A 25 -8.23 -2.59 21.79
C PHE A 25 -8.83 -2.26 23.15
N GLN A 26 -9.00 -3.26 24.01
CA GLN A 26 -9.55 -3.06 25.37
C GLN A 26 -8.65 -2.19 26.26
N ALA A 27 -7.34 -2.18 26.03
CA ALA A 27 -6.41 -1.31 26.77
C ALA A 27 -6.53 0.18 26.34
N ASN A 28 -7.24 0.49 25.25
CA ASN A 28 -7.41 1.85 24.73
C ASN A 28 -8.88 2.25 24.80
N GLU A 29 -9.20 3.26 25.61
CA GLU A 29 -10.58 3.69 25.86
C GLU A 29 -11.38 3.93 24.56
N ASN A 30 -10.76 4.56 23.57
CA ASN A 30 -11.39 4.86 22.28
C ASN A 30 -11.62 3.62 21.38
N LEU A 31 -11.02 2.48 21.70
CA LEU A 31 -11.15 1.22 20.96
C LEU A 31 -11.86 0.13 21.76
N ALA A 32 -12.20 0.37 23.02
CA ALA A 32 -12.74 -0.63 23.94
C ALA A 32 -14.09 -1.22 23.48
N HIS A 33 -14.77 -0.57 22.54
CA HIS A 33 -15.98 -1.07 21.89
C HIS A 33 -15.73 -2.12 20.80
N VAL A 34 -14.46 -2.29 20.35
CA VAL A 34 -14.07 -3.27 19.33
C VAL A 34 -13.62 -4.55 20.01
N ASP A 35 -14.49 -5.55 20.05
CA ASP A 35 -14.16 -6.90 20.50
C ASP A 35 -13.79 -7.82 19.33
N ALA A 36 -13.35 -9.04 19.64
CA ALA A 36 -12.99 -10.03 18.62
C ALA A 36 -14.19 -10.38 17.73
N ALA A 37 -15.40 -10.45 18.28
CA ALA A 37 -16.61 -10.79 17.52
C ALA A 37 -16.96 -9.69 16.50
N THR A 38 -16.85 -8.43 16.89
CA THR A 38 -17.03 -7.27 16.01
C THR A 38 -15.99 -7.26 14.90
N ALA A 39 -14.71 -7.46 15.23
CA ALA A 39 -13.64 -7.51 14.24
C ALA A 39 -13.85 -8.65 13.23
N GLU A 40 -14.23 -9.84 13.70
CA GLU A 40 -14.52 -10.99 12.85
C GLU A 40 -15.73 -10.76 11.95
N ALA A 41 -16.81 -10.16 12.47
CA ALA A 41 -18.00 -9.84 11.68
C ALA A 41 -17.69 -8.84 10.56
N ILE A 42 -16.88 -7.81 10.83
CA ILE A 42 -16.41 -6.84 9.82
C ILE A 42 -15.64 -7.56 8.71
N LEU A 43 -14.70 -8.45 9.05
CA LEU A 43 -13.92 -9.21 8.07
C LEU A 43 -14.81 -10.15 7.23
N GLU A 44 -15.79 -10.81 7.84
CA GLU A 44 -16.72 -11.70 7.14
C GLU A 44 -17.65 -10.94 6.19
N GLU A 45 -18.16 -9.78 6.58
CA GLU A 45 -19.00 -8.95 5.70
C GLU A 45 -18.17 -8.34 4.56
N MET A 46 -16.95 -7.88 4.84
CA MET A 46 -16.05 -7.41 3.78
C MET A 46 -15.69 -8.54 2.81
N ALA A 47 -15.45 -9.76 3.30
CA ALA A 47 -15.20 -10.92 2.44
C ALA A 47 -16.38 -11.19 1.49
N LYS A 48 -17.62 -11.11 1.99
CA LYS A 48 -18.83 -11.26 1.16
C LYS A 48 -18.93 -10.15 0.12
N PHE A 49 -18.68 -8.90 0.50
CA PHE A 49 -18.69 -7.77 -0.42
C PHE A 49 -17.61 -7.94 -1.51
N ALA A 50 -16.39 -8.26 -1.12
CA ALA A 50 -15.28 -8.49 -2.04
C ALA A 50 -15.57 -9.61 -3.05
N GLN A 51 -16.07 -10.75 -2.58
CA GLN A 51 -16.35 -11.91 -3.43
C GLN A 51 -17.59 -11.74 -4.32
N ASN A 52 -18.64 -11.10 -3.83
CA ASN A 52 -19.93 -11.09 -4.51
C ASN A 52 -20.21 -9.78 -5.27
N VAL A 53 -19.54 -8.68 -4.93
CA VAL A 53 -19.78 -7.36 -5.53
C VAL A 53 -18.58 -6.92 -6.39
N THR A 54 -17.37 -6.86 -5.83
CA THR A 54 -16.23 -6.28 -6.58
C THR A 54 -15.53 -7.28 -7.51
N LEU A 55 -15.41 -8.56 -7.11
CA LEU A 55 -14.80 -9.58 -7.97
C LEU A 55 -15.54 -9.77 -9.31
N PRO A 56 -16.89 -9.88 -9.36
CA PRO A 56 -17.62 -10.07 -10.61
C PRO A 56 -17.40 -8.97 -11.65
N ILE A 57 -17.17 -7.74 -11.22
CA ILE A 57 -16.98 -6.58 -12.11
C ILE A 57 -15.50 -6.27 -12.40
N ASN A 58 -14.55 -7.02 -11.86
CA ASN A 58 -13.13 -6.74 -12.07
C ASN A 58 -12.70 -6.93 -13.54
N ARG A 59 -12.98 -8.10 -14.09
CA ARG A 59 -12.58 -8.42 -15.46
C ARG A 59 -13.36 -7.59 -16.49
N SER A 60 -14.68 -7.50 -16.36
CA SER A 60 -15.49 -6.68 -17.26
C SER A 60 -15.08 -5.20 -17.20
N GLY A 61 -14.75 -4.71 -16.00
CA GLY A 61 -14.22 -3.36 -15.83
C GLY A 61 -12.87 -3.12 -16.52
N ASP A 62 -11.95 -4.10 -16.49
CA ASP A 62 -10.67 -4.01 -17.25
C ASP A 62 -10.90 -4.04 -18.76
N GLU A 63 -11.83 -4.86 -19.23
CA GLU A 63 -12.15 -4.99 -20.65
C GLU A 63 -12.84 -3.73 -21.20
N GLU A 64 -13.76 -3.14 -20.45
CA GLU A 64 -14.47 -1.91 -20.81
C GLU A 64 -13.61 -0.65 -20.60
N GLY A 65 -12.99 -0.54 -19.44
CA GLY A 65 -12.23 0.62 -19.01
C GLY A 65 -13.11 1.83 -18.68
N ALA A 66 -12.54 2.82 -17.97
CA ALA A 66 -13.18 4.14 -17.84
C ALA A 66 -13.12 4.87 -19.18
N THR A 67 -14.14 5.68 -19.49
CA THR A 67 -14.25 6.41 -20.75
C THR A 67 -14.34 7.92 -20.53
N PHE A 68 -13.81 8.69 -21.48
CA PHE A 68 -13.90 10.16 -21.48
C PHE A 68 -14.61 10.63 -22.73
N SER A 69 -15.71 11.34 -22.56
CA SER A 69 -16.48 11.90 -23.67
C SER A 69 -17.19 13.18 -23.23
N ASN A 70 -17.20 14.18 -24.11
CA ASN A 70 -17.89 15.47 -23.89
C ASN A 70 -17.51 16.16 -22.55
N GLY A 71 -16.24 16.05 -22.13
CA GLY A 71 -15.75 16.67 -20.91
C GLY A 71 -16.16 15.95 -19.62
N GLN A 72 -16.63 14.71 -19.71
CA GLN A 72 -17.05 13.88 -18.58
C GLN A 72 -16.39 12.50 -18.62
N VAL A 73 -16.13 11.94 -17.45
CA VAL A 73 -15.63 10.60 -17.27
C VAL A 73 -16.76 9.69 -16.78
N THR A 74 -16.89 8.55 -17.43
CA THR A 74 -17.85 7.49 -17.04
C THR A 74 -17.09 6.25 -16.64
N THR A 75 -17.47 5.66 -15.52
CA THR A 75 -16.92 4.40 -15.02
C THR A 75 -17.57 3.20 -15.72
N PRO A 76 -16.91 2.01 -15.74
CA PRO A 76 -17.50 0.83 -16.36
C PRO A 76 -18.80 0.37 -15.68
N ALA A 77 -19.57 -0.42 -16.40
CA ALA A 77 -20.83 -1.01 -15.91
C ALA A 77 -20.62 -1.76 -14.58
N GLY A 78 -21.54 -1.56 -13.64
CA GLY A 78 -21.54 -2.16 -12.30
C GLY A 78 -20.71 -1.40 -11.25
N PHE A 79 -19.83 -0.46 -11.64
CA PHE A 79 -19.01 0.31 -10.68
C PHE A 79 -19.86 1.25 -9.83
N LYS A 80 -20.85 1.88 -10.43
CA LYS A 80 -21.72 2.83 -9.72
C LYS A 80 -22.58 2.15 -8.65
N GLU A 81 -23.15 1.01 -8.99
CA GLU A 81 -23.94 0.19 -8.07
C GLU A 81 -23.05 -0.38 -6.95
N ALA A 82 -21.85 -0.83 -7.27
CA ALA A 82 -20.89 -1.32 -6.28
C ALA A 82 -20.43 -0.20 -5.34
N PHE A 83 -20.15 0.99 -5.87
CA PHE A 83 -19.76 2.15 -5.05
C PHE A 83 -20.88 2.57 -4.11
N LYS A 84 -22.12 2.60 -4.60
CA LYS A 84 -23.29 2.88 -3.76
C LYS A 84 -23.43 1.86 -2.63
N GLN A 85 -23.31 0.57 -2.92
CA GLN A 85 -23.37 -0.47 -1.88
C GLN A 85 -22.22 -0.33 -0.87
N TYR A 86 -21.03 0.04 -1.32
CA TYR A 86 -19.86 0.28 -0.47
C TYR A 86 -20.08 1.48 0.47
N ALA A 87 -20.62 2.57 -0.07
CA ALA A 87 -20.96 3.78 0.68
C ALA A 87 -22.10 3.52 1.67
N ASP A 88 -23.21 2.91 1.22
CA ASP A 88 -24.37 2.56 2.06
C ASP A 88 -23.98 1.61 3.21
N GLY A 89 -22.97 0.77 3.02
CA GLY A 89 -22.40 -0.11 4.05
C GLY A 89 -21.47 0.60 5.04
N GLY A 90 -21.21 1.90 4.86
CA GLY A 90 -20.33 2.69 5.72
C GLY A 90 -18.83 2.36 5.59
N TRP A 91 -18.43 1.64 4.55
CA TRP A 91 -17.07 1.13 4.40
C TRP A 91 -16.04 2.24 4.16
N ILE A 92 -16.42 3.36 3.52
CA ILE A 92 -15.52 4.51 3.31
C ILE A 92 -15.11 5.12 4.65
N GLY A 93 -16.04 5.23 5.59
CA GLY A 93 -15.81 5.76 6.93
C GLY A 93 -15.31 4.74 7.94
N LEU A 94 -14.94 3.50 7.56
CA LEU A 94 -14.63 2.41 8.49
C LEU A 94 -13.59 2.80 9.55
N GLY A 95 -12.47 3.42 9.17
CA GLY A 95 -11.41 3.88 10.07
C GLY A 95 -11.45 5.36 10.43
N ALA A 96 -12.45 6.10 9.91
CA ALA A 96 -12.59 7.52 10.14
C ALA A 96 -13.20 7.82 11.51
N GLU A 97 -13.03 9.06 11.98
CA GLU A 97 -13.50 9.51 13.27
C GLU A 97 -15.04 9.53 13.35
N GLU A 98 -15.60 9.04 14.46
CA GLU A 98 -17.04 8.98 14.72
C GLU A 98 -17.68 10.38 14.71
N GLU A 99 -16.95 11.41 15.15
CA GLU A 99 -17.38 12.83 15.11
C GLU A 99 -17.84 13.25 13.70
N TRP A 100 -17.24 12.67 12.66
CA TRP A 100 -17.54 12.98 11.25
C TRP A 100 -18.37 11.90 10.55
N GLY A 101 -18.97 10.99 11.30
CA GLY A 101 -19.79 9.91 10.77
C GLY A 101 -18.99 8.66 10.36
N GLY A 102 -17.73 8.56 10.77
CA GLY A 102 -16.94 7.34 10.64
C GLY A 102 -17.30 6.29 11.71
N GLN A 103 -16.65 5.13 11.64
CA GLN A 103 -16.87 4.01 12.56
C GLN A 103 -15.73 3.81 13.57
N GLY A 104 -14.66 4.60 13.52
CA GLY A 104 -13.54 4.57 14.46
C GLY A 104 -12.72 3.28 14.48
N MET A 105 -12.86 2.40 13.48
CA MET A 105 -12.19 1.10 13.50
C MET A 105 -10.67 1.23 13.42
N PRO A 106 -9.93 0.36 14.14
CA PRO A 106 -8.47 0.41 14.19
C PRO A 106 -7.83 0.05 12.85
N LYS A 107 -6.65 0.61 12.59
CA LYS A 107 -5.90 0.37 11.35
C LYS A 107 -5.48 -1.09 11.21
N MET A 108 -5.20 -1.77 12.32
CA MET A 108 -4.95 -3.23 12.34
C MET A 108 -6.06 -4.02 11.63
N LEU A 109 -7.31 -3.58 11.72
CA LEU A 109 -8.46 -4.21 11.10
C LEU A 109 -8.67 -3.73 9.66
N THR A 110 -8.58 -2.42 9.43
CA THR A 110 -8.88 -1.85 8.11
C THR A 110 -7.88 -2.27 7.03
N VAL A 111 -6.62 -2.56 7.37
CA VAL A 111 -5.62 -3.10 6.40
C VAL A 111 -6.04 -4.45 5.84
N LEU A 112 -6.71 -5.30 6.63
CA LEU A 112 -7.19 -6.60 6.18
C LEU A 112 -8.43 -6.48 5.27
N ALA A 113 -9.29 -5.50 5.53
CA ALA A 113 -10.41 -5.17 4.65
C ALA A 113 -9.89 -4.65 3.29
N ASP A 114 -8.93 -3.73 3.30
CA ASP A 114 -8.30 -3.18 2.09
C ASP A 114 -7.61 -4.29 1.26
N GLU A 115 -6.94 -5.26 1.90
CA GLU A 115 -6.33 -6.41 1.23
C GLU A 115 -7.35 -7.18 0.39
N MET A 116 -8.55 -7.48 0.95
CA MET A 116 -9.59 -8.23 0.24
C MET A 116 -10.11 -7.49 -0.99
N LEU A 117 -10.24 -6.18 -0.90
CA LEU A 117 -10.69 -5.35 -2.03
C LEU A 117 -9.60 -5.21 -3.11
N PHE A 118 -8.35 -5.05 -2.73
CA PHE A 118 -7.23 -5.07 -3.68
C PHE A 118 -7.08 -6.43 -4.37
N ALA A 119 -7.39 -7.53 -3.67
CA ALA A 119 -7.39 -8.85 -4.27
C ALA A 119 -8.48 -9.01 -5.33
N THR A 120 -9.63 -8.42 -5.12
CA THR A 120 -10.81 -8.63 -5.98
C THR A 120 -11.00 -7.57 -7.04
N ASN A 121 -10.72 -6.29 -6.75
CA ASN A 121 -10.83 -5.22 -7.74
C ASN A 121 -9.99 -3.98 -7.36
N PRO A 122 -8.69 -3.94 -7.68
CA PRO A 122 -7.85 -2.79 -7.39
C PRO A 122 -8.32 -1.49 -8.05
N SER A 123 -8.92 -1.58 -9.26
CA SER A 123 -9.45 -0.41 -9.96
C SER A 123 -10.61 0.26 -9.20
N PHE A 124 -11.46 -0.55 -8.59
CA PHE A 124 -12.59 -0.05 -7.79
C PHE A 124 -12.10 0.63 -6.50
N LEU A 125 -11.23 -0.05 -5.74
CA LEU A 125 -10.82 0.45 -4.44
C LEU A 125 -10.09 1.79 -4.51
N LEU A 126 -9.38 2.09 -5.59
CA LEU A 126 -8.68 3.37 -5.75
C LEU A 126 -9.60 4.60 -5.67
N TYR A 127 -10.89 4.49 -5.99
CA TYR A 127 -11.82 5.63 -5.84
C TYR A 127 -12.12 5.96 -4.36
N PRO A 128 -12.64 5.03 -3.54
CA PRO A 128 -12.90 5.33 -2.13
C PRO A 128 -11.63 5.51 -1.31
N LEU A 129 -10.52 4.84 -1.65
CA LEU A 129 -9.25 4.94 -0.94
C LEU A 129 -8.72 6.38 -0.91
N LEU A 130 -8.70 7.07 -2.08
CA LEU A 130 -8.29 8.47 -2.16
C LEU A 130 -9.23 9.39 -1.38
N SER A 131 -10.52 9.06 -1.28
CA SER A 131 -11.47 9.81 -0.46
C SER A 131 -11.11 9.71 1.03
N VAL A 132 -10.77 8.52 1.52
CA VAL A 132 -10.30 8.31 2.90
C VAL A 132 -9.02 9.13 3.17
N GLY A 133 -8.03 9.05 2.26
CA GLY A 133 -6.79 9.81 2.38
C GLY A 133 -7.01 11.32 2.39
N ALA A 134 -7.89 11.82 1.52
CA ALA A 134 -8.26 13.24 1.51
C ALA A 134 -8.95 13.66 2.81
N GLY A 135 -9.86 12.83 3.33
CA GLY A 135 -10.52 13.06 4.62
C GLY A 135 -9.51 13.14 5.77
N MET A 136 -8.52 12.24 5.82
CA MET A 136 -7.46 12.27 6.84
C MET A 136 -6.62 13.56 6.77
N ALA A 137 -6.25 14.02 5.58
CA ALA A 137 -5.52 15.27 5.41
C ALA A 137 -6.34 16.48 5.88
N LEU A 138 -7.63 16.52 5.52
CA LEU A 138 -8.55 17.57 5.97
C LEU A 138 -8.78 17.51 7.48
N ASN A 139 -8.98 16.33 8.06
CA ASN A 139 -9.15 16.19 9.50
C ASN A 139 -7.93 16.71 10.30
N SER A 140 -6.72 16.54 9.74
CA SER A 140 -5.49 16.98 10.40
C SER A 140 -5.22 18.49 10.29
N TYR A 141 -5.58 19.14 9.18
CA TYR A 141 -5.10 20.49 8.86
C TYR A 141 -6.19 21.50 8.51
N ALA A 142 -7.41 21.06 8.16
CA ALA A 142 -8.47 21.97 7.78
C ALA A 142 -9.05 22.74 8.99
N SER A 143 -9.67 23.90 8.73
CA SER A 143 -10.42 24.62 9.74
C SER A 143 -11.66 23.84 10.19
N GLN A 144 -12.22 24.17 11.36
CA GLN A 144 -13.43 23.51 11.86
C GLN A 144 -14.59 23.61 10.85
N GLU A 145 -14.80 24.78 10.26
CA GLU A 145 -15.81 25.00 9.22
C GLU A 145 -15.60 24.11 8.00
N GLN A 146 -14.34 23.96 7.55
CA GLN A 146 -14.00 23.06 6.43
C GLN A 146 -14.27 21.61 6.80
N LYS A 147 -13.90 21.16 8.01
CA LYS A 147 -14.18 19.80 8.47
C LYS A 147 -15.68 19.51 8.49
N GLU A 148 -16.48 20.39 9.08
CA GLU A 148 -17.94 20.28 9.14
C GLU A 148 -18.58 20.23 7.73
N THR A 149 -18.01 20.97 6.77
CA THR A 149 -18.52 21.03 5.40
C THR A 149 -18.19 19.77 4.59
N TYR A 150 -16.96 19.25 4.70
CA TYR A 150 -16.45 18.25 3.76
C TYR A 150 -16.39 16.83 4.33
N LEU A 151 -16.00 16.64 5.61
CA LEU A 151 -15.72 15.30 6.15
C LEU A 151 -16.93 14.39 6.20
N PRO A 152 -18.12 14.82 6.70
CA PRO A 152 -19.29 13.95 6.70
C PRO A 152 -19.69 13.46 5.31
N LYS A 153 -19.59 14.32 4.30
CA LYS A 153 -19.91 14.01 2.91
C LYS A 153 -18.90 13.08 2.25
N ILE A 154 -17.61 13.23 2.60
CA ILE A 154 -16.55 12.35 2.10
C ILE A 154 -16.67 10.96 2.72
N TYR A 155 -16.87 10.87 4.04
CA TYR A 155 -16.94 9.59 4.73
C TYR A 155 -18.25 8.83 4.51
N SER A 156 -19.34 9.52 4.17
CA SER A 156 -20.57 8.88 3.70
C SER A 156 -20.49 8.38 2.25
N GLY A 157 -19.52 8.86 1.47
CA GLY A 157 -19.40 8.57 0.04
C GLY A 157 -20.31 9.42 -0.86
N GLU A 158 -21.06 10.38 -0.33
CA GLU A 158 -21.79 11.34 -1.14
C GLU A 158 -20.83 12.15 -2.02
N TRP A 159 -19.65 12.50 -1.48
CA TRP A 159 -18.57 13.16 -2.19
C TRP A 159 -17.31 12.32 -2.19
N SER A 160 -16.51 12.45 -3.25
CA SER A 160 -15.20 11.81 -3.34
C SER A 160 -14.07 12.81 -3.11
N GLY A 161 -12.90 12.30 -2.74
CA GLY A 161 -11.67 13.07 -2.58
C GLY A 161 -10.62 12.67 -3.60
N THR A 162 -9.74 13.59 -4.00
CA THR A 162 -8.60 13.32 -4.87
C THR A 162 -7.34 14.03 -4.42
N MET A 163 -6.19 13.54 -4.85
CA MET A 163 -4.87 14.11 -4.61
C MET A 163 -4.27 14.66 -5.92
N CYS A 164 -4.11 15.99 -6.01
CA CYS A 164 -3.67 16.68 -7.21
C CYS A 164 -2.27 17.31 -7.02
N LEU A 165 -1.21 16.50 -7.21
CA LEU A 165 0.18 16.91 -7.01
C LEU A 165 0.93 17.10 -8.32
N THR A 166 0.99 16.02 -9.12
CA THR A 166 1.89 15.83 -10.25
C THR A 166 1.54 16.75 -11.41
N GLU A 167 2.57 17.35 -12.02
CA GLU A 167 2.47 18.13 -13.25
C GLU A 167 3.34 17.50 -14.35
N PRO A 168 3.16 17.82 -15.63
CA PRO A 168 3.90 17.19 -16.74
C PRO A 168 5.43 17.22 -16.59
N HIS A 169 5.96 18.19 -15.86
CA HIS A 169 7.40 18.38 -15.63
C HIS A 169 7.80 18.17 -14.16
N ALA A 170 6.87 17.86 -13.27
CA ALA A 170 7.09 17.75 -11.82
C ALA A 170 6.38 16.52 -11.26
N GLY A 171 7.08 15.40 -11.18
CA GLY A 171 6.60 14.16 -10.57
C GLY A 171 7.25 13.94 -9.19
N THR A 172 8.49 13.44 -9.19
CA THR A 172 9.26 13.20 -7.96
C THR A 172 9.67 14.51 -7.28
N ASP A 173 10.11 15.51 -8.05
CA ASP A 173 10.43 16.85 -7.54
C ASP A 173 9.21 17.78 -7.63
N LEU A 174 8.45 17.85 -6.54
CA LEU A 174 7.32 18.78 -6.42
C LEU A 174 7.78 20.23 -6.22
N GLY A 175 9.04 20.47 -5.90
CA GLY A 175 9.57 21.82 -5.75
C GLY A 175 9.47 22.71 -6.99
N ILE A 176 9.32 22.08 -8.17
CA ILE A 176 9.25 22.76 -9.46
C ILE A 176 7.83 22.89 -10.03
N ILE A 177 6.78 22.58 -9.26
CA ILE A 177 5.38 22.78 -9.72
C ILE A 177 5.12 24.23 -10.12
N LYS A 178 4.25 24.41 -11.11
CA LYS A 178 3.89 25.69 -11.70
C LYS A 178 2.44 26.11 -11.46
N THR A 179 1.59 25.24 -10.95
CA THR A 179 0.20 25.60 -10.58
C THR A 179 0.23 26.76 -9.59
N LYS A 180 -0.56 27.80 -9.90
CA LYS A 180 -0.63 29.05 -9.16
C LYS A 180 -1.93 29.13 -8.36
N ALA A 181 -1.86 29.83 -7.23
CA ALA A 181 -3.00 30.20 -6.38
C ALA A 181 -2.98 31.71 -6.15
N GLU A 182 -3.83 32.45 -6.84
CA GLU A 182 -3.94 33.91 -6.72
C GLU A 182 -5.03 34.26 -5.71
N ARG A 183 -4.70 35.12 -4.72
CA ARG A 183 -5.64 35.49 -3.64
C ARG A 183 -6.77 36.38 -4.15
N ASN A 184 -8.01 36.07 -3.77
CA ASN A 184 -9.17 36.89 -3.99
C ASN A 184 -9.45 37.81 -2.80
N GLN A 185 -10.25 38.86 -2.99
CA GLN A 185 -10.61 39.79 -1.92
C GLN A 185 -11.49 39.16 -0.83
N ASP A 186 -12.21 38.08 -1.16
CA ASP A 186 -13.08 37.33 -0.25
C ASP A 186 -12.35 36.24 0.58
N GLY A 187 -10.99 36.19 0.48
CA GLY A 187 -10.18 35.19 1.18
C GLY A 187 -10.09 33.84 0.48
N THR A 188 -10.73 33.67 -0.65
CA THR A 188 -10.58 32.49 -1.52
C THR A 188 -9.41 32.68 -2.50
N TYR A 189 -9.13 31.67 -3.32
CA TYR A 189 -8.04 31.68 -4.29
C TYR A 189 -8.53 31.28 -5.68
N ASN A 190 -7.93 31.85 -6.73
CA ASN A 190 -8.06 31.36 -8.10
C ASN A 190 -6.89 30.40 -8.39
N ILE A 191 -7.22 29.15 -8.64
CA ILE A 191 -6.24 28.10 -8.92
C ILE A 191 -6.12 27.94 -10.44
N THR A 192 -4.89 28.08 -10.95
CA THR A 192 -4.62 27.95 -12.40
C THR A 192 -3.42 27.05 -12.65
N GLY A 193 -3.61 25.99 -13.44
CA GLY A 193 -2.58 25.04 -13.82
C GLY A 193 -3.15 23.69 -14.28
N THR A 194 -2.26 22.79 -14.67
CA THR A 194 -2.62 21.44 -15.12
C THR A 194 -1.94 20.40 -14.26
N LYS A 195 -2.72 19.46 -13.77
CA LYS A 195 -2.27 18.30 -13.00
C LYS A 195 -2.47 17.03 -13.83
N ILE A 196 -1.52 16.11 -13.79
CA ILE A 196 -1.57 14.85 -14.53
C ILE A 196 -1.55 13.64 -13.57
N PHE A 197 -1.99 12.51 -14.10
CA PHE A 197 -2.07 11.24 -13.34
C PHE A 197 -2.98 11.31 -12.11
N ILE A 198 -4.07 12.08 -12.21
CA ILE A 198 -5.02 12.24 -11.10
C ILE A 198 -6.02 11.10 -11.11
N THR A 199 -5.83 10.17 -10.18
CA THR A 199 -6.76 9.06 -9.94
C THR A 199 -8.10 9.61 -9.47
N GLY A 200 -9.19 9.18 -10.11
CA GLY A 200 -10.53 9.68 -9.78
C GLY A 200 -10.71 11.18 -9.96
N GLY A 201 -9.88 11.83 -10.81
CA GLY A 201 -9.98 13.28 -11.05
C GLY A 201 -11.35 13.72 -11.59
N ASP A 202 -12.01 12.87 -12.36
CA ASP A 202 -13.43 12.97 -12.66
C ASP A 202 -14.03 11.56 -12.76
N HIS A 203 -15.30 11.41 -12.40
CA HIS A 203 -16.08 10.17 -12.47
C HIS A 203 -17.56 10.46 -12.17
N ASP A 204 -18.39 9.42 -12.31
CA ASP A 204 -19.85 9.46 -12.11
C ASP A 204 -20.33 8.69 -10.87
N LEU A 205 -19.42 8.39 -9.91
CA LEU A 205 -19.71 7.60 -8.71
C LEU A 205 -20.28 8.43 -7.55
N ALA A 206 -19.95 9.73 -7.47
CA ALA A 206 -20.32 10.63 -6.39
C ALA A 206 -20.90 11.93 -6.92
N GLU A 207 -21.68 12.64 -6.09
CA GLU A 207 -22.31 13.91 -6.46
C GLU A 207 -21.29 15.04 -6.68
N ASN A 208 -20.22 15.05 -5.89
CA ASN A 208 -19.14 16.03 -5.98
C ASN A 208 -17.78 15.36 -5.81
N ILE A 209 -16.72 16.04 -6.27
CA ILE A 209 -15.34 15.60 -6.10
C ILE A 209 -14.55 16.75 -5.49
N ILE A 210 -13.88 16.47 -4.40
CA ILE A 210 -13.10 17.43 -3.61
C ILE A 210 -11.62 17.23 -3.93
N HIS A 211 -11.07 18.09 -4.77
CA HIS A 211 -9.66 18.01 -5.16
C HIS A 211 -8.78 18.68 -4.11
N LEU A 212 -7.83 17.95 -3.56
CA LEU A 212 -6.75 18.50 -2.75
C LEU A 212 -5.57 18.88 -3.65
N VAL A 213 -5.44 20.18 -3.96
CA VAL A 213 -4.53 20.70 -4.98
C VAL A 213 -3.31 21.36 -4.37
N LEU A 214 -2.11 20.92 -4.74
CA LEU A 214 -0.87 21.63 -4.43
C LEU A 214 -0.61 22.75 -5.43
N ALA A 215 -0.45 23.97 -4.92
CA ALA A 215 -0.17 25.16 -5.72
C ALA A 215 0.75 26.14 -4.97
N LYS A 216 1.26 27.13 -5.66
CA LYS A 216 2.11 28.20 -5.11
C LYS A 216 1.42 29.56 -5.21
N THR A 217 1.48 30.34 -4.15
CA THR A 217 1.12 31.75 -4.16
C THR A 217 2.20 32.58 -4.88
N PRO A 218 1.89 33.79 -5.39
CA PRO A 218 2.86 34.61 -6.17
C PRO A 218 4.14 34.95 -5.41
N ASP A 219 4.05 35.09 -4.10
CA ASP A 219 5.14 35.48 -3.17
C ASP A 219 5.73 34.28 -2.40
N ALA A 220 5.39 33.04 -2.81
CA ALA A 220 5.84 31.82 -2.16
C ALA A 220 7.37 31.64 -2.25
N PRO A 221 8.01 31.11 -1.21
CA PRO A 221 9.42 30.71 -1.27
C PRO A 221 9.69 29.71 -2.41
N ALA A 222 10.89 29.74 -2.97
CA ALA A 222 11.30 28.79 -4.00
C ALA A 222 11.36 27.34 -3.47
N GLY A 223 11.18 26.39 -4.38
CA GLY A 223 11.25 24.95 -4.09
C GLY A 223 10.01 24.43 -3.35
N SER A 224 10.16 23.32 -2.66
CA SER A 224 9.05 22.64 -1.97
C SER A 224 8.52 23.39 -0.75
N ARG A 225 9.31 24.31 -0.18
CA ARG A 225 8.90 25.13 0.97
C ARG A 225 7.83 26.17 0.66
N GLY A 226 7.58 26.46 -0.63
CA GLY A 226 6.55 27.42 -1.05
C GLY A 226 5.24 26.77 -1.49
N ILE A 227 5.03 25.50 -1.19
CA ILE A 227 3.85 24.77 -1.62
C ILE A 227 2.74 24.88 -0.57
N SER A 228 1.56 25.31 -1.01
CA SER A 228 0.33 25.37 -0.21
C SER A 228 -0.68 24.35 -0.69
N LEU A 229 -1.63 23.96 0.16
CA LEU A 229 -2.70 23.02 -0.13
C LEU A 229 -4.03 23.73 -0.22
N PHE A 230 -4.82 23.38 -1.23
CA PHE A 230 -6.13 23.98 -1.47
C PHE A 230 -7.21 22.92 -1.69
N ILE A 231 -8.38 23.12 -1.07
CA ILE A 231 -9.62 22.45 -1.46
C ILE A 231 -10.13 23.13 -2.71
N VAL A 232 -10.34 22.36 -3.78
CA VAL A 232 -10.94 22.83 -5.04
C VAL A 232 -12.06 21.86 -5.40
N PRO A 233 -13.32 22.15 -5.04
CA PRO A 233 -14.42 21.24 -5.35
C PRO A 233 -14.77 21.30 -6.85
N LYS A 234 -15.21 20.16 -7.41
CA LYS A 234 -15.74 20.05 -8.79
C LYS A 234 -16.96 20.93 -8.99
N PHE A 235 -17.86 20.93 -8.00
CA PHE A 235 -18.98 21.86 -7.89
C PHE A 235 -18.81 22.63 -6.59
N LEU A 236 -19.04 23.96 -6.65
CA LEU A 236 -18.99 24.79 -5.46
C LEU A 236 -20.03 24.34 -4.42
N VAL A 237 -19.75 24.59 -3.16
CA VAL A 237 -20.66 24.24 -2.07
C VAL A 237 -21.42 25.49 -1.64
N ASN A 238 -22.74 25.41 -1.63
CA ASN A 238 -23.61 26.47 -1.16
C ASN A 238 -23.55 26.62 0.36
N ALA A 239 -24.02 27.74 0.90
CA ALA A 239 -24.02 28.00 2.34
C ALA A 239 -24.87 26.99 3.17
N ASP A 240 -25.82 26.33 2.54
CA ASP A 240 -26.64 25.26 3.13
C ASP A 240 -26.01 23.86 3.01
N GLY A 241 -24.79 23.76 2.45
CA GLY A 241 -24.08 22.49 2.25
C GLY A 241 -24.50 21.72 0.99
N SER A 242 -25.43 22.26 0.18
CA SER A 242 -25.84 21.63 -1.08
C SER A 242 -24.82 21.88 -2.20
N VAL A 243 -24.87 21.03 -3.24
CA VAL A 243 -24.04 21.16 -4.43
C VAL A 243 -24.50 22.37 -5.25
N GLY A 244 -23.58 23.29 -5.55
CA GLY A 244 -23.80 24.53 -6.27
C GLY A 244 -23.39 24.46 -7.75
N GLU A 245 -22.93 25.59 -8.28
CA GLU A 245 -22.50 25.72 -9.67
C GLU A 245 -21.19 24.97 -9.96
N ARG A 246 -20.98 24.61 -11.22
CA ARG A 246 -19.74 23.98 -11.69
C ARG A 246 -18.55 24.91 -11.50
N ASN A 247 -17.51 24.43 -10.83
CA ASN A 247 -16.24 25.15 -10.72
C ASN A 247 -15.41 25.03 -12.02
N ALA A 248 -14.43 25.91 -12.21
CA ALA A 248 -13.51 25.89 -13.34
C ALA A 248 -12.40 24.82 -13.20
N ALA A 249 -12.78 23.64 -12.73
CA ALA A 249 -11.94 22.43 -12.62
C ALA A 249 -12.56 21.34 -13.51
N ALA A 250 -11.83 20.90 -14.53
CA ALA A 250 -12.35 19.95 -15.50
C ALA A 250 -11.28 18.96 -15.99
N PRO A 251 -11.65 17.70 -16.30
CA PRO A 251 -10.76 16.78 -16.97
C PRO A 251 -10.52 17.23 -18.42
N GLY A 252 -9.26 17.21 -18.87
CA GLY A 252 -8.88 17.43 -20.25
C GLY A 252 -8.80 16.13 -21.04
N SER A 253 -8.45 15.04 -20.37
CA SER A 253 -8.36 13.68 -20.91
C SER A 253 -8.24 12.67 -19.77
N ILE A 254 -8.30 11.39 -20.13
CA ILE A 254 -7.86 10.28 -19.27
C ILE A 254 -6.70 9.55 -19.91
N GLU A 255 -5.88 8.88 -19.08
CA GLU A 255 -4.73 8.11 -19.53
C GLU A 255 -5.14 6.70 -20.01
N HIS A 256 -4.57 6.26 -21.13
CA HIS A 256 -4.69 4.89 -21.63
C HIS A 256 -3.60 4.03 -21.00
N LYS A 257 -3.95 3.28 -19.96
CA LYS A 257 -3.00 2.58 -19.09
C LYS A 257 -2.79 1.11 -19.45
N MET A 258 -1.67 0.55 -19.00
CA MET A 258 -1.36 -0.88 -19.07
C MET A 258 -2.38 -1.72 -18.29
N GLY A 259 -2.72 -1.32 -17.07
CA GLY A 259 -3.64 -1.98 -16.14
C GLY A 259 -4.49 -0.98 -15.38
N ILE A 260 -5.26 -1.48 -14.40
CA ILE A 260 -6.23 -0.70 -13.61
C ILE A 260 -7.11 0.20 -14.50
N LYS A 261 -7.56 -0.34 -15.63
CA LYS A 261 -8.21 0.45 -16.69
C LYS A 261 -9.58 1.01 -16.27
N ALA A 262 -10.26 0.32 -15.34
CA ALA A 262 -11.53 0.78 -14.80
C ALA A 262 -11.39 1.95 -13.82
N SER A 263 -10.18 2.22 -13.30
CA SER A 263 -9.89 3.42 -12.50
C SER A 263 -9.51 4.56 -13.43
N ALA A 264 -10.29 5.63 -13.47
CA ALA A 264 -9.98 6.80 -14.29
C ALA A 264 -8.74 7.52 -13.74
N THR A 265 -7.78 7.78 -14.62
CA THR A 265 -6.57 8.57 -14.32
C THR A 265 -6.58 9.80 -15.21
N CYS A 266 -6.86 10.96 -14.63
CA CYS A 266 -7.20 12.16 -15.37
C CYS A 266 -6.03 13.13 -15.52
N VAL A 267 -6.03 13.86 -16.64
CA VAL A 267 -5.38 15.16 -16.75
C VAL A 267 -6.40 16.20 -16.31
N MET A 268 -6.13 16.90 -15.19
CA MET A 268 -7.04 17.90 -14.63
C MET A 268 -6.57 19.31 -14.95
N ASN A 269 -7.43 20.11 -15.55
CA ASN A 269 -7.20 21.53 -15.82
C ASN A 269 -7.97 22.39 -14.82
N PHE A 270 -7.25 23.31 -14.18
CA PHE A 270 -7.77 24.34 -13.30
C PHE A 270 -7.59 25.69 -14.03
N ASP A 271 -8.69 26.34 -14.39
CA ASP A 271 -8.67 27.57 -15.18
C ASP A 271 -9.30 28.72 -14.39
N GLY A 272 -8.59 29.19 -13.36
CA GLY A 272 -9.11 30.14 -12.38
C GLY A 272 -10.13 29.48 -11.43
N ALA A 273 -10.00 28.18 -11.18
CA ALA A 273 -10.91 27.45 -10.31
C ALA A 273 -10.87 28.02 -8.88
N LYS A 274 -12.05 28.23 -8.29
CA LYS A 274 -12.17 28.71 -6.90
C LYS A 274 -11.66 27.66 -5.94
N GLY A 275 -10.70 28.05 -5.10
CA GLY A 275 -10.07 27.19 -4.10
C GLY A 275 -10.05 27.81 -2.70
N TYR A 276 -9.94 26.96 -1.70
CA TYR A 276 -9.92 27.34 -0.28
C TYR A 276 -8.64 26.78 0.37
N LEU A 277 -7.88 27.65 1.02
CA LEU A 277 -6.62 27.25 1.67
C LEU A 277 -6.88 26.25 2.80
N VAL A 278 -6.09 25.19 2.87
CA VAL A 278 -6.06 24.23 3.97
C VAL A 278 -4.86 24.52 4.86
N GLY A 279 -5.10 24.76 6.14
CA GLY A 279 -4.05 25.12 7.09
C GLY A 279 -3.44 26.49 6.79
N LYS A 280 -2.10 26.54 6.64
CA LYS A 280 -1.35 27.78 6.38
C LYS A 280 -0.67 27.74 5.02
N GLU A 281 -0.49 28.92 4.42
CA GLU A 281 0.35 29.04 3.24
C GLU A 281 1.77 28.50 3.49
N ASN A 282 2.32 27.83 2.49
CA ASN A 282 3.65 27.24 2.51
C ASN A 282 3.82 26.01 3.43
N GLU A 283 2.73 25.49 4.01
CA GLU A 283 2.71 24.25 4.79
C GLU A 283 1.96 23.10 4.07
N GLY A 284 1.54 23.29 2.83
CA GLY A 284 0.67 22.37 2.11
C GLY A 284 1.30 21.00 1.85
N LEU A 285 2.60 20.91 1.71
CA LEU A 285 3.27 19.63 1.51
C LEU A 285 3.23 18.77 2.78
N ALA A 286 3.33 19.37 3.97
CA ALA A 286 3.21 18.66 5.24
C ALA A 286 1.79 18.08 5.42
N ALA A 287 0.76 18.86 5.08
CA ALA A 287 -0.63 18.40 5.10
C ALA A 287 -0.86 17.24 4.11
N MET A 288 -0.31 17.33 2.91
CA MET A 288 -0.43 16.29 1.89
C MET A 288 0.34 14.99 2.28
N PHE A 289 1.41 15.09 3.06
CA PHE A 289 2.13 13.90 3.54
C PHE A 289 1.28 12.99 4.44
N VAL A 290 0.26 13.50 5.12
CA VAL A 290 -0.66 12.66 5.90
C VAL A 290 -1.36 11.67 4.95
N MET A 291 -1.94 12.17 3.87
CA MET A 291 -2.57 11.35 2.83
C MET A 291 -1.53 10.42 2.17
N MET A 292 -0.39 10.94 1.74
CA MET A 292 0.64 10.15 1.06
C MET A 292 1.19 9.00 1.91
N ASN A 293 1.34 9.18 3.22
CA ASN A 293 1.82 8.10 4.10
C ASN A 293 0.77 6.99 4.26
N TYR A 294 -0.51 7.37 4.34
CA TYR A 294 -1.61 6.42 4.31
C TYR A 294 -1.61 5.62 2.99
N GLU A 295 -1.54 6.30 1.86
CA GLU A 295 -1.52 5.69 0.53
C GLU A 295 -0.33 4.74 0.34
N ARG A 296 0.85 5.05 0.87
CA ARG A 296 2.04 4.18 0.76
C ARG A 296 1.84 2.81 1.40
N LEU A 297 1.23 2.73 2.58
CA LEU A 297 0.86 1.44 3.18
C LEU A 297 -0.17 0.72 2.32
N SER A 298 -1.18 1.43 1.84
CA SER A 298 -2.24 0.89 0.98
C SER A 298 -1.69 0.34 -0.33
N MET A 299 -0.64 0.95 -0.91
CA MET A 299 0.03 0.38 -2.09
C MET A 299 0.75 -0.94 -1.77
N GLY A 300 1.30 -1.10 -0.57
CA GLY A 300 1.78 -2.40 -0.09
C GLY A 300 0.66 -3.46 -0.05
N LEU A 301 -0.53 -3.06 0.41
CA LEU A 301 -1.73 -3.92 0.42
C LEU A 301 -2.23 -4.25 -0.98
N GLN A 302 -2.10 -3.33 -1.96
CA GLN A 302 -2.36 -3.64 -3.36
C GLN A 302 -1.46 -4.77 -3.84
N GLY A 303 -0.18 -4.74 -3.46
CA GLY A 303 0.75 -5.84 -3.72
C GLY A 303 0.26 -7.14 -3.12
N LEU A 304 -0.01 -7.15 -1.83
CA LEU A 304 -0.48 -8.32 -1.09
C LEU A 304 -1.78 -8.89 -1.68
N GLY A 305 -2.80 -8.06 -1.90
CA GLY A 305 -4.09 -8.50 -2.43
C GLY A 305 -3.95 -9.14 -3.82
N ALA A 306 -3.22 -8.50 -4.74
CA ALA A 306 -2.98 -9.04 -6.08
C ALA A 306 -2.20 -10.36 -6.04
N SER A 307 -1.20 -10.46 -5.16
CA SER A 307 -0.42 -11.70 -4.97
C SER A 307 -1.26 -12.82 -4.36
N GLU A 308 -2.12 -12.52 -3.39
CA GLU A 308 -3.02 -13.51 -2.79
C GLU A 308 -4.02 -14.05 -3.82
N PHE A 309 -4.63 -13.17 -4.60
CA PHE A 309 -5.52 -13.58 -5.69
C PHE A 309 -4.80 -14.47 -6.71
N ALA A 310 -3.63 -14.06 -7.17
CA ALA A 310 -2.85 -14.82 -8.14
C ALA A 310 -2.40 -16.18 -7.58
N TYR A 311 -1.95 -16.22 -6.32
CA TYR A 311 -1.58 -17.45 -5.62
C TYR A 311 -2.73 -18.46 -5.55
N GLN A 312 -3.93 -18.05 -5.13
CA GLN A 312 -5.07 -18.95 -5.00
C GLN A 312 -5.43 -19.60 -6.34
N ASN A 313 -5.45 -18.80 -7.40
CA ASN A 313 -5.74 -19.30 -8.75
C ASN A 313 -4.64 -20.22 -9.27
N ALA A 314 -3.36 -19.90 -9.03
CA ALA A 314 -2.24 -20.75 -9.41
C ALA A 314 -2.21 -22.07 -8.65
N ALA A 315 -2.51 -22.06 -7.35
CA ALA A 315 -2.60 -23.27 -6.52
C ALA A 315 -3.72 -24.20 -6.99
N GLN A 316 -4.90 -23.65 -7.28
CA GLN A 316 -6.02 -24.43 -7.83
C GLN A 316 -5.67 -25.00 -9.19
N TYR A 317 -5.11 -24.17 -10.10
CA TYR A 317 -4.67 -24.65 -11.41
C TYR A 317 -3.62 -25.76 -11.28
N ALA A 318 -2.64 -25.62 -10.39
CA ALA A 318 -1.59 -26.61 -10.18
C ALA A 318 -2.14 -27.94 -9.66
N THR A 319 -3.23 -27.92 -8.90
CA THR A 319 -3.92 -29.11 -8.40
C THR A 319 -4.66 -29.84 -9.54
N ASP A 320 -5.33 -29.10 -10.42
CA ASP A 320 -6.21 -29.65 -11.46
C ASP A 320 -5.42 -30.05 -12.72
N ARG A 321 -4.37 -29.29 -13.06
CA ARG A 321 -3.56 -29.53 -14.24
C ARG A 321 -2.68 -30.76 -14.08
N ILE A 322 -2.82 -31.74 -14.96
CA ILE A 322 -1.99 -32.94 -14.98
C ILE A 322 -1.00 -32.88 -16.15
N GLN A 323 0.33 -32.98 -15.86
CA GLN A 323 1.39 -33.05 -16.86
C GLN A 323 2.64 -33.74 -16.26
N GLY A 324 3.17 -34.73 -16.98
CA GLY A 324 4.34 -35.48 -16.54
C GLY A 324 4.07 -36.41 -15.35
N ARG A 325 5.16 -36.88 -14.73
CA ARG A 325 5.16 -37.74 -13.54
C ARG A 325 6.15 -37.20 -12.53
N SER A 326 5.89 -37.46 -11.26
CA SER A 326 6.84 -37.15 -10.20
C SER A 326 8.15 -37.92 -10.41
N VAL A 327 9.29 -37.29 -10.16
CA VAL A 327 10.61 -37.92 -10.20
C VAL A 327 10.79 -39.04 -9.15
N SER A 328 9.96 -38.99 -8.08
CA SER A 328 9.93 -40.01 -7.02
C SER A 328 8.92 -41.14 -7.30
N GLY A 329 8.47 -41.28 -8.55
CA GLY A 329 7.51 -42.28 -8.98
C GLY A 329 6.07 -41.75 -9.09
N VAL A 330 5.21 -42.53 -9.76
CA VAL A 330 3.81 -42.17 -10.05
C VAL A 330 3.04 -41.89 -8.78
N LYS A 331 2.38 -40.72 -8.69
CA LYS A 331 1.55 -40.31 -7.55
C LYS A 331 0.07 -40.55 -7.79
N SER A 332 -0.36 -40.50 -9.05
CA SER A 332 -1.76 -40.74 -9.46
C SER A 332 -1.82 -41.90 -10.48
N PRO A 333 -1.76 -43.17 -10.01
CA PRO A 333 -1.66 -44.32 -10.91
C PRO A 333 -2.88 -44.50 -11.82
N ASN A 334 -4.03 -43.99 -11.41
CA ASN A 334 -5.28 -44.07 -12.18
C ASN A 334 -5.47 -42.92 -13.18
N LYS A 335 -4.51 -41.99 -13.28
CA LYS A 335 -4.53 -40.86 -14.22
C LYS A 335 -3.40 -41.01 -15.24
N VAL A 336 -3.57 -40.44 -16.42
CA VAL A 336 -2.55 -40.47 -17.51
C VAL A 336 -1.29 -39.69 -17.17
N ALA A 337 -1.37 -38.74 -16.21
CA ALA A 337 -0.26 -37.95 -15.68
C ALA A 337 -0.53 -37.59 -14.22
N ASP A 338 0.49 -37.14 -13.50
CA ASP A 338 0.32 -36.56 -12.17
C ASP A 338 -0.09 -35.07 -12.26
N SER A 339 -0.66 -34.52 -11.18
CA SER A 339 -0.84 -33.09 -11.00
C SER A 339 0.51 -32.38 -11.09
N ILE A 340 0.56 -31.19 -11.71
CA ILE A 340 1.83 -30.41 -11.78
C ILE A 340 2.32 -29.99 -10.40
N LEU A 341 1.49 -30.06 -9.36
CA LEU A 341 1.88 -29.79 -7.97
C LEU A 341 2.96 -30.78 -7.45
N VAL A 342 3.21 -31.90 -8.14
CA VAL A 342 4.31 -32.83 -7.76
C VAL A 342 5.68 -32.30 -8.16
N HIS A 343 5.78 -31.31 -9.06
CA HIS A 343 7.03 -30.76 -9.54
C HIS A 343 7.60 -29.73 -8.58
N GLY A 344 8.90 -29.90 -8.23
CA GLY A 344 9.57 -29.07 -7.24
C GLY A 344 9.57 -27.57 -7.56
N ASP A 345 9.69 -27.19 -8.85
CA ASP A 345 9.66 -25.78 -9.26
C ASP A 345 8.28 -25.14 -9.12
N VAL A 346 7.21 -25.87 -9.44
CA VAL A 346 5.83 -25.41 -9.20
C VAL A 346 5.59 -25.18 -7.71
N ARG A 347 6.05 -26.12 -6.87
CA ARG A 347 5.99 -25.95 -5.40
C ARG A 347 6.80 -24.76 -4.91
N ARG A 348 7.99 -24.53 -5.46
CA ARG A 348 8.83 -23.37 -5.10
C ARG A 348 8.10 -22.07 -5.38
N MET A 349 7.52 -21.91 -6.58
CA MET A 349 6.76 -20.71 -6.96
C MET A 349 5.59 -20.46 -6.03
N LEU A 350 4.79 -21.49 -5.74
CA LEU A 350 3.64 -21.40 -4.84
C LEU A 350 4.06 -21.11 -3.37
N LEU A 351 5.13 -21.74 -2.89
CA LEU A 351 5.62 -21.52 -1.52
C LEU A 351 6.23 -20.13 -1.34
N ASN A 352 6.94 -19.61 -2.35
CA ASN A 352 7.43 -18.23 -2.34
C ASN A 352 6.26 -17.22 -2.24
N ALA A 353 5.24 -17.39 -3.10
CA ALA A 353 4.07 -16.53 -3.07
C ALA A 353 3.36 -16.60 -1.70
N ARG A 354 3.14 -17.80 -1.17
CA ARG A 354 2.48 -18.00 0.11
C ARG A 354 3.27 -17.39 1.27
N ALA A 355 4.58 -17.63 1.33
CA ALA A 355 5.44 -17.08 2.38
C ALA A 355 5.43 -15.54 2.35
N ASN A 356 5.53 -14.95 1.16
CA ASN A 356 5.45 -13.50 1.00
C ASN A 356 4.08 -12.95 1.41
N ASN A 357 2.97 -13.61 1.05
CA ASN A 357 1.62 -13.16 1.39
C ASN A 357 1.38 -13.18 2.91
N GLU A 358 1.72 -14.28 3.58
CA GLU A 358 1.53 -14.41 5.03
C GLU A 358 2.40 -13.43 5.81
N ALA A 359 3.68 -13.25 5.42
CA ALA A 359 4.56 -12.28 6.05
C ALA A 359 4.12 -10.83 5.77
N SER A 360 3.68 -10.53 4.55
CA SER A 360 3.17 -9.19 4.18
C SER A 360 1.91 -8.82 4.96
N ARG A 361 0.99 -9.77 5.15
CA ARG A 361 -0.23 -9.58 5.94
C ARG A 361 0.09 -9.29 7.40
N ALA A 362 0.96 -10.11 8.01
CA ALA A 362 1.41 -9.88 9.37
C ALA A 362 2.14 -8.55 9.53
N PHE A 363 2.99 -8.18 8.55
CA PHE A 363 3.71 -6.92 8.54
C PHE A 363 2.78 -5.71 8.38
N ALA A 364 1.75 -5.80 7.53
CA ALA A 364 0.75 -4.75 7.37
C ALA A 364 -0.06 -4.53 8.66
N VAL A 365 -0.45 -5.60 9.35
CA VAL A 365 -1.12 -5.52 10.66
C VAL A 365 -0.18 -4.94 11.71
N TYR A 366 1.10 -5.31 11.72
CA TYR A 366 2.10 -4.72 12.61
C TYR A 366 2.25 -3.20 12.40
N VAL A 367 2.39 -2.75 11.14
CA VAL A 367 2.45 -1.31 10.83
C VAL A 367 1.12 -0.62 11.19
N GLY A 368 -0.01 -1.29 10.95
CA GLY A 368 -1.34 -0.83 11.39
C GLY A 368 -1.42 -0.63 12.91
N GLN A 369 -0.89 -1.57 13.69
CA GLN A 369 -0.80 -1.44 15.15
C GLN A 369 0.02 -0.22 15.59
N GLN A 370 1.16 0.03 14.93
CA GLN A 370 1.96 1.22 15.24
C GLN A 370 1.20 2.53 14.92
N LEU A 371 0.42 2.55 13.84
CA LEU A 371 -0.47 3.69 13.51
C LEU A 371 -1.58 3.85 14.55
N ASP A 372 -2.19 2.77 15.01
CA ASP A 372 -3.20 2.80 16.07
C ASP A 372 -2.61 3.31 17.38
N ILE A 373 -1.39 2.89 17.75
CA ILE A 373 -0.67 3.42 18.91
C ILE A 373 -0.47 4.93 18.78
N THR A 374 -0.06 5.43 17.60
CA THR A 374 0.13 6.88 17.41
C THR A 374 -1.16 7.67 17.52
N LYS A 375 -2.29 7.06 17.15
CA LYS A 375 -3.61 7.72 17.17
C LYS A 375 -4.29 7.68 18.55
N PHE A 376 -4.18 6.58 19.26
CA PHE A 376 -5.01 6.28 20.42
C PHE A 376 -4.26 6.26 21.76
N SER A 377 -2.93 6.09 21.79
CA SER A 377 -2.17 6.09 23.04
C SER A 377 -2.01 7.50 23.61
N THR A 378 -2.08 7.60 24.93
CA THR A 378 -1.84 8.86 25.67
C THR A 378 -0.42 8.96 26.24
N ASP A 379 0.38 7.89 26.17
CA ASP A 379 1.77 7.88 26.64
C ASP A 379 2.68 8.45 25.55
N ALA A 380 3.29 9.60 25.82
CA ALA A 380 4.10 10.34 24.86
C ALA A 380 5.35 9.57 24.39
N GLU A 381 5.99 8.75 25.25
CA GLU A 381 7.16 7.96 24.86
C GLU A 381 6.76 6.77 23.99
N VAL A 382 5.63 6.13 24.28
CA VAL A 382 5.05 5.06 23.46
C VAL A 382 4.65 5.59 22.09
N VAL A 383 3.98 6.75 22.03
CA VAL A 383 3.60 7.42 20.78
C VAL A 383 4.83 7.79 19.96
N LYS A 384 5.90 8.31 20.59
CA LYS A 384 7.15 8.66 19.92
C LYS A 384 7.84 7.43 19.30
N ALA A 385 7.94 6.34 20.06
CA ALA A 385 8.51 5.10 19.57
C ALA A 385 7.71 4.53 18.39
N ALA A 386 6.38 4.54 18.45
CA ALA A 386 5.50 4.12 17.37
C ALA A 386 5.65 5.02 16.12
N ASN A 387 5.74 6.33 16.28
CA ASN A 387 6.00 7.27 15.18
C ASN A 387 7.34 6.99 14.49
N ASN A 388 8.42 6.71 15.26
CA ASN A 388 9.71 6.33 14.70
C ASN A 388 9.60 5.04 13.88
N ARG A 389 8.85 4.07 14.40
CA ARG A 389 8.60 2.78 13.76
C ARG A 389 7.81 2.94 12.44
N VAL A 390 6.70 3.68 12.46
CA VAL A 390 5.92 4.02 11.26
C VAL A 390 6.79 4.73 10.23
N SER A 391 7.57 5.72 10.68
CA SER A 391 8.47 6.48 9.83
C SER A 391 9.51 5.60 9.12
N LEU A 392 10.11 4.65 9.85
CA LEU A 392 11.08 3.70 9.31
C LEU A 392 10.44 2.73 8.32
N LEU A 393 9.28 2.16 8.67
CA LEU A 393 8.71 1.00 7.97
C LEU A 393 7.78 1.35 6.81
N THR A 394 7.24 2.57 6.73
CA THR A 394 6.36 2.98 5.62
C THR A 394 7.05 2.83 4.25
N PRO A 395 8.31 3.24 4.02
CA PRO A 395 9.01 2.98 2.77
C PRO A 395 9.17 1.49 2.46
N VAL A 396 9.43 0.67 3.49
CA VAL A 396 9.55 -0.78 3.36
C VAL A 396 8.20 -1.40 3.00
N ALA A 397 7.13 -1.01 3.69
CA ALA A 397 5.77 -1.48 3.40
C ALA A 397 5.37 -1.21 1.95
N LYS A 398 5.69 -0.02 1.42
CA LYS A 398 5.38 0.31 0.03
C LYS A 398 6.27 -0.45 -0.94
N ALA A 399 7.58 -0.37 -0.82
CA ALA A 399 8.49 -0.83 -1.86
C ALA A 399 8.76 -2.34 -1.78
N TYR A 400 9.05 -2.88 -0.60
CA TYR A 400 9.36 -4.29 -0.47
C TYR A 400 8.14 -5.19 -0.75
N LEU A 401 6.96 -4.81 -0.21
CA LEU A 401 5.74 -5.59 -0.45
C LEU A 401 5.35 -5.58 -1.93
N THR A 402 5.44 -4.45 -2.62
CA THR A 402 5.08 -4.38 -4.05
C THR A 402 6.09 -5.11 -4.94
N ASP A 403 7.40 -5.09 -4.63
CA ASP A 403 8.42 -5.81 -5.38
C ASP A 403 8.27 -7.34 -5.21
N THR A 404 8.10 -7.81 -3.98
CA THR A 404 7.91 -9.24 -3.70
C THR A 404 6.60 -9.77 -4.25
N ALA A 405 5.52 -8.99 -4.16
CA ALA A 405 4.23 -9.32 -4.73
C ALA A 405 4.27 -9.40 -6.26
N PHE A 406 4.97 -8.47 -6.93
CA PHE A 406 5.09 -8.50 -8.38
C PHE A 406 5.81 -9.78 -8.85
N ASN A 407 6.88 -10.18 -8.17
CA ASN A 407 7.56 -11.45 -8.44
C ASN A 407 6.63 -12.66 -8.21
N ALA A 408 5.84 -12.64 -7.13
CA ALA A 408 4.88 -13.70 -6.82
C ALA A 408 3.77 -13.82 -7.88
N VAL A 409 3.27 -12.68 -8.41
CA VAL A 409 2.27 -12.67 -9.50
C VAL A 409 2.85 -13.22 -10.81
N ILE A 410 4.10 -12.88 -11.13
CA ILE A 410 4.81 -13.44 -12.30
C ILE A 410 4.99 -14.96 -12.13
N ASP A 411 5.41 -15.42 -10.96
CA ASP A 411 5.55 -16.85 -10.66
C ASP A 411 4.18 -17.55 -10.75
N ALA A 412 3.11 -16.95 -10.25
CA ALA A 412 1.75 -17.48 -10.37
C ALA A 412 1.31 -17.60 -11.84
N GLN A 413 1.56 -16.58 -12.66
CA GLN A 413 1.33 -16.64 -14.10
C GLN A 413 2.12 -17.78 -14.77
N MET A 414 3.38 -17.98 -14.36
CA MET A 414 4.24 -19.06 -14.86
C MET A 414 3.68 -20.45 -14.54
N VAL A 415 3.07 -20.65 -13.38
CA VAL A 415 2.40 -21.91 -12.99
C VAL A 415 1.33 -22.33 -14.01
N PHE A 416 0.63 -21.36 -14.61
CA PHE A 416 -0.36 -21.62 -15.67
C PHE A 416 0.28 -22.00 -17.01
N GLY A 417 1.58 -21.82 -17.20
CA GLY A 417 2.24 -22.03 -18.49
C GLY A 417 1.64 -21.14 -19.58
N GLY A 418 1.42 -21.67 -20.77
CA GLY A 418 0.82 -20.91 -21.88
C GLY A 418 -0.55 -20.32 -21.57
N HIS A 419 -1.36 -20.96 -20.73
CA HIS A 419 -2.66 -20.45 -20.30
C HIS A 419 -2.51 -19.14 -19.50
N GLY A 420 -1.44 -18.94 -18.72
CA GLY A 420 -1.21 -17.71 -17.96
C GLY A 420 -1.02 -16.46 -18.84
N TYR A 421 -0.71 -16.64 -20.12
CA TYR A 421 -0.58 -15.55 -21.10
C TYR A 421 -1.91 -15.20 -21.81
N ILE A 422 -2.92 -16.04 -21.65
CA ILE A 422 -4.22 -15.92 -22.31
C ILE A 422 -5.19 -15.15 -21.41
N ARG A 423 -5.86 -14.12 -21.96
CA ARG A 423 -6.74 -13.19 -21.22
C ARG A 423 -7.85 -13.90 -20.46
N GLU A 424 -8.44 -14.94 -21.02
CA GLU A 424 -9.56 -15.71 -20.45
C GLU A 424 -9.23 -16.36 -19.10
N TRP A 425 -7.93 -16.58 -18.82
CA TRP A 425 -7.47 -17.13 -17.53
C TRP A 425 -7.24 -16.08 -16.45
N GLY A 426 -7.16 -14.79 -16.80
CA GLY A 426 -7.12 -13.65 -15.88
C GLY A 426 -5.74 -13.36 -15.25
N MET A 427 -4.73 -14.21 -15.45
CA MET A 427 -3.42 -14.00 -14.81
C MET A 427 -2.63 -12.85 -15.43
N GLU A 428 -2.81 -12.59 -16.73
CA GLU A 428 -2.17 -11.47 -17.40
C GLU A 428 -2.66 -10.11 -16.86
N GLN A 429 -3.94 -10.02 -16.48
CA GLN A 429 -4.51 -8.83 -15.85
C GLN A 429 -3.85 -8.56 -14.50
N CYS A 430 -3.62 -9.57 -13.66
CA CYS A 430 -2.93 -9.41 -12.38
C CYS A 430 -1.54 -8.76 -12.56
N VAL A 431 -0.77 -9.21 -13.57
CA VAL A 431 0.54 -8.64 -13.88
C VAL A 431 0.42 -7.17 -14.30
N ARG A 432 -0.57 -6.85 -15.16
CA ARG A 432 -0.77 -5.48 -15.67
C ARG A 432 -1.23 -4.53 -14.56
N ASP A 433 -2.19 -4.96 -13.76
CA ASP A 433 -2.79 -4.13 -12.71
C ASP A 433 -1.81 -3.86 -11.56
N LEU A 434 -0.96 -4.85 -11.23
CA LEU A 434 -0.01 -4.70 -10.14
C LEU A 434 1.23 -3.86 -10.51
N ARG A 435 1.63 -3.82 -11.80
CA ARG A 435 2.89 -3.17 -12.20
C ARG A 435 2.98 -1.71 -11.76
N ILE A 436 1.87 -0.99 -11.76
CA ILE A 436 1.84 0.43 -11.38
C ILE A 436 2.22 0.65 -9.91
N SER A 437 1.98 -0.32 -9.02
CA SER A 437 2.26 -0.19 -7.59
C SER A 437 3.73 0.06 -7.27
N GLN A 438 4.65 -0.34 -8.14
CA GLN A 438 6.08 -0.07 -8.02
C GLN A 438 6.47 1.33 -8.51
N ILE A 439 5.57 2.04 -9.21
CA ILE A 439 5.87 3.28 -9.94
C ILE A 439 5.26 4.49 -9.23
N TYR A 440 3.96 4.46 -8.94
CA TYR A 440 3.26 5.61 -8.35
C TYR A 440 3.43 5.71 -6.83
N GLU A 441 2.92 6.77 -6.21
CA GLU A 441 3.08 7.10 -4.78
C GLU A 441 4.55 7.19 -4.34
N GLY A 442 5.40 7.67 -5.26
CA GLY A 442 6.86 7.60 -5.19
C GLY A 442 7.36 6.23 -5.61
N THR A 443 8.20 6.18 -6.65
CA THR A 443 8.76 4.91 -7.14
C THR A 443 9.45 4.14 -6.01
N ASN A 444 9.60 2.82 -6.16
CA ASN A 444 10.30 2.02 -5.15
C ASN A 444 11.73 2.51 -4.90
N GLY A 445 12.40 3.05 -5.93
CA GLY A 445 13.69 3.74 -5.75
C GLY A 445 13.59 5.00 -4.87
N VAL A 446 12.53 5.80 -5.00
CA VAL A 446 12.30 6.98 -4.13
C VAL A 446 12.03 6.55 -2.69
N GLN A 447 11.28 5.46 -2.47
CA GLN A 447 11.08 4.90 -1.13
C GLN A 447 12.41 4.42 -0.53
N SER A 448 13.25 3.77 -1.34
CA SER A 448 14.57 3.33 -0.92
C SER A 448 15.48 4.50 -0.52
N GLN A 449 15.43 5.60 -1.27
CA GLN A 449 16.15 6.83 -0.94
C GLN A 449 15.60 7.50 0.34
N ASP A 450 14.29 7.46 0.56
CA ASP A 450 13.67 7.96 1.80
C ASP A 450 14.16 7.15 3.02
N LEU A 451 14.17 5.81 2.90
CA LEU A 451 14.66 4.91 3.96
C LEU A 451 16.13 5.19 4.30
N ILE A 452 17.02 5.11 3.31
CA ILE A 452 18.46 5.24 3.59
C ILE A 452 18.85 6.68 3.99
N GLY A 453 18.34 7.69 3.28
CA GLY A 453 18.72 9.08 3.49
C GLY A 453 18.07 9.70 4.72
N ARG A 454 16.73 9.67 4.80
CA ARG A 454 15.98 10.37 5.84
C ARG A 454 15.78 9.54 7.11
N LYS A 455 15.57 8.22 6.97
CA LYS A 455 15.18 7.34 8.08
C LYS A 455 16.38 6.57 8.66
N THR A 456 17.55 6.64 8.02
CA THR A 456 18.78 5.99 8.49
C THR A 456 19.89 7.03 8.70
N ILE A 457 20.39 7.68 7.64
CA ILE A 457 21.53 8.59 7.73
C ILE A 457 21.18 9.85 8.55
N LYS A 458 20.08 10.53 8.21
CA LYS A 458 19.71 11.81 8.87
C LYS A 458 19.40 11.64 10.37
N CYS A 459 18.87 10.49 10.79
CA CYS A 459 18.61 10.20 12.21
C CYS A 459 19.73 9.39 12.87
N ASN A 460 20.89 9.28 12.21
CA ASN A 460 22.07 8.58 12.74
C ASN A 460 21.76 7.13 13.20
N GLY A 461 20.94 6.41 12.43
CA GLY A 461 20.59 5.01 12.70
C GLY A 461 19.63 4.77 13.87
N VAL A 462 19.18 5.82 14.56
CA VAL A 462 18.38 5.68 15.80
C VAL A 462 17.13 4.83 15.58
N PHE A 463 16.35 5.11 14.52
CA PHE A 463 15.11 4.36 14.25
C PHE A 463 15.36 2.88 13.97
N MET A 464 16.45 2.57 13.27
CA MET A 464 16.84 1.19 12.98
C MET A 464 17.28 0.47 14.25
N ASN A 465 18.09 1.11 15.10
CA ASN A 465 18.55 0.53 16.35
C ASN A 465 17.39 0.23 17.32
N GLU A 466 16.40 1.13 17.42
CA GLU A 466 15.17 0.88 18.18
C GLU A 466 14.42 -0.35 17.64
N TYR A 467 14.34 -0.50 16.32
CA TYR A 467 13.68 -1.66 15.69
C TYR A 467 14.44 -2.96 15.92
N ILE A 468 15.74 -2.94 15.77
CA ILE A 468 16.61 -4.11 16.02
C ILE A 468 16.51 -4.53 17.49
N THR A 469 16.46 -3.59 18.43
CA THR A 469 16.31 -3.88 19.87
C THR A 469 14.99 -4.61 20.13
N GLU A 470 13.87 -4.11 19.61
CA GLU A 470 12.57 -4.77 19.71
C GLU A 470 12.59 -6.20 19.16
N ILE A 471 13.21 -6.40 17.98
CA ILE A 471 13.32 -7.71 17.35
C ILE A 471 14.15 -8.66 18.22
N ARG A 472 15.28 -8.19 18.75
CA ARG A 472 16.16 -9.00 19.62
C ARG A 472 15.47 -9.38 20.91
N ASP A 473 14.78 -8.46 21.56
CA ASP A 473 14.05 -8.71 22.80
C ASP A 473 12.99 -9.80 22.58
N PHE A 474 12.22 -9.67 21.50
CA PHE A 474 11.22 -10.68 21.12
C PHE A 474 11.85 -12.04 20.78
N ALA A 475 12.91 -12.05 19.96
CA ALA A 475 13.56 -13.30 19.56
C ALA A 475 14.20 -14.03 20.74
N ASN A 476 14.81 -13.30 21.68
CA ASN A 476 15.41 -13.90 22.89
C ASN A 476 14.38 -14.57 23.80
N ASP A 477 13.13 -14.12 23.78
CA ASP A 477 12.00 -14.70 24.52
C ASP A 477 11.37 -15.94 23.83
N LEU A 478 11.91 -16.38 22.70
CA LEU A 478 11.43 -17.59 22.02
C LEU A 478 11.96 -18.85 22.69
N ASP A 479 11.09 -19.87 22.81
CA ASP A 479 11.41 -21.19 23.33
C ASP A 479 12.46 -21.92 22.47
N ALA A 480 13.19 -22.87 23.07
CA ALA A 480 14.22 -23.66 22.41
C ALA A 480 13.72 -24.45 21.18
N ASP A 481 12.46 -24.85 21.16
CA ASP A 481 11.84 -25.56 20.04
C ASP A 481 11.73 -24.67 18.78
N LEU A 482 11.89 -23.36 18.94
CA LEU A 482 11.86 -22.36 17.86
C LEU A 482 13.26 -21.82 17.52
N ASN A 483 14.34 -22.49 17.95
CA ASN A 483 15.71 -22.03 17.69
C ASN A 483 15.99 -21.80 16.20
N PHE A 484 15.37 -22.57 15.30
CA PHE A 484 15.58 -22.41 13.85
C PHE A 484 15.21 -21.00 13.34
N ILE A 485 14.14 -20.38 13.89
CA ILE A 485 13.72 -19.03 13.53
C ILE A 485 14.32 -17.98 14.47
N LYS A 486 14.54 -18.31 15.74
CA LYS A 486 15.21 -17.46 16.71
C LYS A 486 16.60 -17.06 16.25
N ASP A 487 17.46 -18.06 16.00
CA ASP A 487 18.85 -17.85 15.60
C ASP A 487 18.91 -17.08 14.26
N ALA A 488 18.11 -17.50 13.27
CA ALA A 488 18.04 -16.81 11.98
C ALA A 488 17.61 -15.35 12.10
N THR A 489 16.67 -15.03 13.02
CA THR A 489 16.20 -13.65 13.23
C THR A 489 17.26 -12.82 13.97
N LEU A 490 17.96 -13.38 14.94
CA LEU A 490 19.07 -12.71 15.66
C LEU A 490 20.26 -12.45 14.73
N ASP A 491 20.61 -13.41 13.87
CA ASP A 491 21.65 -13.26 12.86
C ASP A 491 21.29 -12.14 11.85
N ALA A 492 20.05 -12.16 11.34
CA ALA A 492 19.57 -11.12 10.44
C ALA A 492 19.60 -9.72 11.09
N ALA A 493 19.21 -9.62 12.37
CA ALA A 493 19.26 -8.37 13.12
C ALA A 493 20.72 -7.87 13.28
N THR A 494 21.66 -8.77 13.50
CA THR A 494 23.09 -8.47 13.63
C THR A 494 23.68 -8.02 12.29
N GLU A 495 23.31 -8.66 11.19
CA GLU A 495 23.74 -8.28 9.85
C GLU A 495 23.21 -6.88 9.47
N ILE A 496 21.94 -6.58 9.78
CA ILE A 496 21.33 -5.26 9.51
C ILE A 496 21.96 -4.17 10.39
N GLU A 497 22.25 -4.43 11.65
CA GLU A 497 22.98 -3.49 12.51
C GLU A 497 24.35 -3.16 11.92
N SER A 498 25.12 -4.19 11.55
CA SER A 498 26.45 -4.04 10.95
C SER A 498 26.41 -3.25 9.64
N VAL A 499 25.47 -3.56 8.73
CA VAL A 499 25.38 -2.85 7.46
C VAL A 499 24.86 -1.42 7.64
N THR A 500 23.99 -1.17 8.64
CA THR A 500 23.52 0.18 8.97
C THR A 500 24.70 1.05 9.46
N GLN A 501 25.54 0.52 10.33
CA GLN A 501 26.73 1.21 10.80
C GLN A 501 27.70 1.51 9.62
N PHE A 502 27.93 0.51 8.75
CA PHE A 502 28.72 0.70 7.53
C PHE A 502 28.18 1.80 6.62
N ILE A 503 26.84 1.89 6.44
CA ILE A 503 26.19 2.94 5.65
C ILE A 503 26.46 4.32 6.26
N LEU A 504 26.38 4.46 7.59
CA LEU A 504 26.64 5.75 8.26
C LEU A 504 28.08 6.23 8.04
N GLU A 505 29.04 5.31 8.14
CA GLU A 505 30.45 5.60 7.92
C GLU A 505 30.73 5.94 6.43
N ALA A 506 30.28 5.10 5.51
CA ALA A 506 30.50 5.30 4.08
C ALA A 506 29.81 6.57 3.54
N ALA A 507 28.63 6.91 4.03
CA ALA A 507 27.90 8.11 3.62
C ALA A 507 28.56 9.41 4.15
N ALA A 508 29.29 9.35 5.25
CA ALA A 508 30.07 10.48 5.77
C ALA A 508 31.28 10.79 4.87
N GLU A 509 31.85 9.79 4.21
CA GLU A 509 32.98 9.93 3.29
C GLU A 509 32.54 10.25 1.86
N ASN A 510 31.45 9.64 1.40
CA ASN A 510 30.95 9.78 0.02
C ASN A 510 29.41 9.86 -0.01
N SER A 511 28.88 11.04 -0.32
CA SER A 511 27.42 11.29 -0.39
C SER A 511 26.73 10.47 -1.49
N GLU A 512 27.42 10.06 -2.56
CA GLU A 512 26.86 9.21 -3.63
C GLU A 512 26.64 7.76 -3.20
N PHE A 513 27.29 7.35 -2.09
CA PHE A 513 27.12 5.98 -1.57
C PHE A 513 25.66 5.62 -1.34
N SER A 514 24.89 6.53 -0.75
CA SER A 514 23.47 6.29 -0.45
C SER A 514 22.64 6.05 -1.71
N ASN A 515 22.97 6.68 -2.83
CA ASN A 515 22.25 6.51 -4.10
C ASN A 515 22.39 5.09 -4.65
N ALA A 516 23.59 4.53 -4.59
CA ALA A 516 23.86 3.18 -5.10
C ALA A 516 23.34 2.06 -4.18
N ALA A 517 23.37 2.27 -2.86
CA ALA A 517 23.07 1.27 -1.85
C ALA A 517 21.55 1.15 -1.52
N ALA A 518 20.75 2.18 -1.82
CA ALA A 518 19.42 2.37 -1.26
C ALA A 518 18.47 1.19 -1.48
N VAL A 519 18.38 0.65 -2.72
CA VAL A 519 17.42 -0.41 -3.08
C VAL A 519 17.77 -1.71 -2.36
N ASP A 520 19.04 -2.11 -2.38
CA ASP A 520 19.47 -3.36 -1.73
C ASP A 520 19.36 -3.25 -0.20
N TYR A 521 19.61 -2.06 0.39
CA TYR A 521 19.37 -1.83 1.82
C TYR A 521 17.89 -1.96 2.19
N LEU A 522 16.98 -1.37 1.40
CA LEU A 522 15.54 -1.50 1.64
C LEU A 522 15.09 -2.96 1.60
N HIS A 523 15.56 -3.74 0.61
CA HIS A 523 15.25 -5.16 0.53
C HIS A 523 15.82 -5.96 1.72
N ALA A 524 17.02 -5.61 2.18
CA ALA A 524 17.61 -6.22 3.38
C ALA A 524 16.76 -5.96 4.63
N VAL A 525 16.29 -4.72 4.82
CA VAL A 525 15.38 -4.37 5.93
C VAL A 525 14.03 -5.07 5.80
N GLY A 526 13.53 -5.25 4.57
CA GLY A 526 12.31 -6.02 4.29
C GLY A 526 12.44 -7.49 4.72
N LEU A 527 13.58 -8.13 4.40
CA LEU A 527 13.86 -9.52 4.82
C LEU A 527 13.97 -9.66 6.35
N LEU A 528 14.62 -8.71 7.04
CA LEU A 528 14.62 -8.67 8.50
C LEU A 528 13.20 -8.56 9.06
N SER A 529 12.39 -7.66 8.48
CA SER A 529 11.01 -7.45 8.92
C SER A 529 10.17 -8.73 8.75
N PHE A 530 10.33 -9.43 7.64
CA PHE A 530 9.64 -10.70 7.41
C PHE A 530 10.13 -11.80 8.36
N SER A 531 11.44 -11.85 8.66
CA SER A 531 11.97 -12.77 9.68
C SER A 531 11.30 -12.54 11.04
N TYR A 532 11.15 -11.28 11.44
CA TYR A 532 10.43 -10.92 12.66
C TYR A 532 8.95 -11.35 12.62
N MET A 533 8.26 -11.14 11.50
CA MET A 533 6.86 -11.58 11.37
C MET A 533 6.74 -13.11 11.45
N PHE A 534 7.63 -13.84 10.80
CA PHE A 534 7.67 -15.31 10.92
C PHE A 534 8.00 -15.79 12.33
N ALA A 535 8.88 -15.11 13.06
CA ALA A 535 9.17 -15.42 14.45
C ALA A 535 7.91 -15.25 15.34
N ARG A 536 7.14 -14.16 15.13
CA ARG A 536 5.88 -13.92 15.84
C ARG A 536 4.82 -14.96 15.50
N MET A 537 4.62 -15.27 14.21
CA MET A 537 3.68 -16.29 13.77
C MET A 537 4.06 -17.69 14.26
N ALA A 538 5.35 -18.03 14.27
CA ALA A 538 5.84 -19.31 14.78
C ALA A 538 5.59 -19.46 16.29
N LYS A 539 5.81 -18.40 17.10
CA LYS A 539 5.48 -18.39 18.53
C LYS A 539 4.00 -18.66 18.77
N ALA A 540 3.13 -17.96 18.06
CA ALA A 540 1.69 -18.12 18.16
C ALA A 540 1.21 -19.51 17.69
N ALA A 541 1.74 -20.01 16.57
CA ALA A 541 1.39 -21.31 16.03
C ALA A 541 1.85 -22.48 16.91
N LYS A 542 3.03 -22.39 17.55
CA LYS A 542 3.55 -23.43 18.44
C LYS A 542 2.66 -23.66 19.66
N ALA A 543 1.96 -22.64 20.11
CA ALA A 543 1.07 -22.73 21.27
C ALA A 543 -0.26 -23.46 20.96
N LYS A 544 -0.48 -23.90 19.70
CA LYS A 544 -1.74 -24.48 19.23
C LYS A 544 -1.54 -25.79 18.48
N GLU A 545 -2.60 -26.60 18.43
CA GLU A 545 -2.62 -27.88 17.74
C GLU A 545 -3.43 -27.79 16.43
N GLY A 546 -3.06 -28.63 15.46
CA GLY A 546 -3.75 -28.77 14.19
C GLY A 546 -2.89 -28.49 12.97
N GLU A 547 -3.34 -28.99 11.82
CA GLU A 547 -2.61 -28.91 10.54
C GLU A 547 -2.32 -27.45 10.11
N PHE A 548 -3.26 -26.55 10.34
CA PHE A 548 -3.09 -25.12 10.05
C PHE A 548 -1.84 -24.54 10.74
N TYR A 549 -1.67 -24.80 12.04
CA TYR A 549 -0.54 -24.28 12.81
C TYR A 549 0.77 -24.98 12.46
N GLN A 550 0.73 -26.29 12.18
CA GLN A 550 1.90 -27.03 11.70
C GLN A 550 2.39 -26.49 10.34
N ASN A 551 1.47 -26.11 9.45
CA ASN A 551 1.82 -25.49 8.19
C ASN A 551 2.47 -24.10 8.37
N LYS A 552 2.07 -23.31 9.39
CA LYS A 552 2.76 -22.05 9.75
C LYS A 552 4.23 -22.29 10.13
N LEU A 553 4.49 -23.26 10.98
CA LEU A 553 5.86 -23.63 11.37
C LEU A 553 6.69 -24.12 10.16
N SER A 554 6.09 -24.94 9.31
CA SER A 554 6.74 -25.43 8.08
C SER A 554 7.06 -24.30 7.11
N LEU A 555 6.17 -23.30 6.99
CA LEU A 555 6.38 -22.14 6.13
C LEU A 555 7.45 -21.20 6.71
N ALA A 556 7.51 -21.03 8.03
CA ALA A 556 8.59 -20.31 8.70
C ALA A 556 9.96 -20.96 8.43
N LEU A 557 10.04 -22.29 8.51
CA LEU A 557 11.26 -23.03 8.17
C LEU A 557 11.63 -22.85 6.68
N TYR A 558 10.63 -22.89 5.78
CA TYR A 558 10.85 -22.62 4.36
C TYR A 558 11.42 -21.22 4.14
N PHE A 559 10.86 -20.21 4.79
CA PHE A 559 11.35 -18.84 4.71
C PHE A 559 12.82 -18.74 5.12
N VAL A 560 13.16 -19.30 6.29
CA VAL A 560 14.54 -19.28 6.80
C VAL A 560 15.52 -19.94 5.83
N GLN A 561 15.13 -21.06 5.23
CA GLN A 561 16.05 -21.84 4.38
C GLN A 561 16.10 -21.42 2.93
N ARG A 562 15.05 -20.76 2.42
CA ARG A 562 14.91 -20.52 0.96
C ARG A 562 14.76 -19.05 0.56
N ILE A 563 14.33 -18.19 1.47
CA ILE A 563 14.10 -16.76 1.18
C ILE A 563 15.08 -15.88 1.95
N LEU A 564 15.19 -16.06 3.26
CA LEU A 564 16.07 -15.24 4.09
C LEU A 564 17.56 -15.23 3.66
N PRO A 565 18.14 -16.28 3.05
CA PRO A 565 19.53 -16.23 2.55
C PRO A 565 19.81 -15.13 1.53
N GLU A 566 18.78 -14.54 0.89
CA GLU A 566 18.96 -13.37 0.03
C GLU A 566 19.49 -12.15 0.81
N LEU A 567 19.35 -12.12 2.15
CA LEU A 567 19.85 -11.02 2.99
C LEU A 567 21.34 -10.79 2.80
N SER A 568 22.16 -11.83 2.90
CA SER A 568 23.61 -11.74 2.71
C SER A 568 24.00 -11.26 1.31
N LEU A 569 23.22 -11.64 0.27
CA LEU A 569 23.42 -11.14 -1.08
C LEU A 569 23.16 -9.63 -1.16
N ARG A 570 22.06 -9.16 -0.54
CA ARG A 570 21.71 -7.72 -0.49
C ARG A 570 22.79 -6.92 0.22
N ILE A 571 23.26 -7.40 1.36
CA ILE A 571 24.34 -6.76 2.12
C ILE A 571 25.64 -6.69 1.32
N THR A 572 25.98 -7.76 0.58
CA THR A 572 27.14 -7.76 -0.32
C THR A 572 27.05 -6.65 -1.37
N LYS A 573 25.87 -6.46 -1.96
CA LYS A 573 25.64 -5.38 -2.93
C LYS A 573 25.69 -3.99 -2.30
N VAL A 574 25.14 -3.81 -1.11
CA VAL A 574 25.29 -2.54 -0.35
C VAL A 574 26.75 -2.20 -0.16
N LYS A 575 27.58 -3.19 0.24
CA LYS A 575 29.01 -2.99 0.51
C LYS A 575 29.87 -2.82 -0.75
N ALA A 576 29.32 -3.08 -1.95
CA ALA A 576 30.05 -2.90 -3.20
C ALA A 576 30.41 -1.43 -3.53
N GLY A 577 29.79 -0.48 -2.85
CA GLY A 577 30.09 0.93 -3.02
C GLY A 577 29.36 1.59 -4.20
N SER A 578 29.55 2.90 -4.36
CA SER A 578 28.91 3.67 -5.43
C SER A 578 29.72 3.70 -6.74
N GLU A 579 31.03 3.51 -6.69
CA GLU A 579 31.93 3.68 -7.84
C GLU A 579 31.54 2.79 -9.02
N VAL A 580 31.19 1.54 -8.75
CA VAL A 580 30.76 0.56 -9.77
C VAL A 580 29.46 0.94 -10.48
N VAL A 581 28.70 1.89 -9.95
CA VAL A 581 27.48 2.41 -10.53
C VAL A 581 27.68 3.79 -11.13
N MET A 582 28.39 4.67 -10.42
CA MET A 582 28.47 6.10 -10.74
C MET A 582 29.61 6.46 -11.70
N ASN A 583 30.62 5.60 -11.88
CA ASN A 583 31.79 5.90 -12.74
C ASN A 583 31.53 5.72 -14.24
N PHE A 584 30.36 5.26 -14.65
CA PHE A 584 29.99 5.24 -16.08
C PHE A 584 29.74 6.67 -16.56
N SER A 585 30.34 7.05 -17.70
CA SER A 585 30.04 8.34 -18.34
C SER A 585 28.59 8.37 -18.84
N GLU A 586 27.97 9.55 -18.88
CA GLU A 586 26.61 9.72 -19.43
C GLU A 586 26.54 9.24 -20.89
N ASP A 587 27.61 9.43 -21.66
CA ASP A 587 27.72 8.98 -23.06
C ASP A 587 27.58 7.45 -23.18
N TYR A 588 27.98 6.67 -22.18
CA TYR A 588 27.83 5.22 -22.19
C TYR A 588 26.35 4.80 -22.33
N PHE A 589 25.44 5.55 -21.73
CA PHE A 589 24.00 5.24 -21.77
C PHE A 589 23.29 5.78 -23.01
N THR A 590 23.89 6.72 -23.74
CA THR A 590 23.27 7.41 -24.86
C THR A 590 23.90 7.02 -26.22
N ASN A 591 25.15 6.56 -26.22
CA ASN A 591 25.83 6.12 -27.43
C ASN A 591 25.36 4.72 -27.86
N GLN A 592 24.77 4.65 -29.05
CA GLN A 592 24.56 3.41 -29.79
C GLN A 592 25.89 3.06 -30.50
N SER A 593 26.86 2.56 -29.76
CA SER A 593 28.09 2.03 -30.34
C SER A 593 27.92 0.59 -30.83
#